data_c9e72a6cf6efddcba41f23b3b0abf490
#
_entry.id   c9e72a6cf6efddcba41f23b3b0abf490
#
_cell.length_a   1.000
_cell.length_b   1.000
_cell.length_c   1.000
_cell.angle_alpha   90.00
_cell.angle_beta   90.00
_cell.angle_gamma   90.00
#
_symmetry.space_group_name_H-M   'P 1'
#
loop_
_entity.id
_entity.type
_entity.pdbx_description
1 polymer ?
#
loop_
_entity_poly.entity_id
_entity_poly.type
_entity_poly.pdbx_seq_one_letter_code
_entity_poly.pdbx_strand_id
1 'polypeptide(L)'
;MHGRQELPYHYAQLTICTTHQLLRFYHAFDNLIIDEVDAFPYAANASLLYATKQAIKENGGCLYLTATPGDALLREIKSKRLVVNYLPLRYHGHLLPQIKVRLAFGWRRRLERQQLPPQVIQQLQETLREGHRFLLFIPHIADLALVEAALRHSFATFRFATVHASDPERLEKVQKMRDGDYDFLVTTSILERGVTFPEIDVYVLGADDPVFSSSALVQIAGRAGRAQSRPTGRVVFWINCNCRQVNQAISQVKYLNRKGQRLIDGVSFV
;
A
#
# COMPACT_ATOMS: atom_id res chain seq x y z
N MET A 1 -4.03 -19.47 10.58
CA MET A 1 -3.02 -20.55 10.61
C MET A 1 -1.78 -20.07 9.86
N HIS A 2 -0.62 -20.12 10.47
CA HIS A 2 0.67 -19.78 9.88
C HIS A 2 1.74 -20.75 10.42
N GLY A 3 2.96 -20.75 9.88
CA GLY A 3 3.98 -21.78 10.16
C GLY A 3 4.49 -21.91 11.59
N ARG A 4 3.99 -21.10 12.53
CA ARG A 4 4.32 -21.17 13.97
C ARG A 4 3.12 -21.57 14.83
N GLN A 5 2.24 -22.40 14.30
CA GLN A 5 1.10 -22.89 15.07
C GLN A 5 1.56 -23.90 16.11
N GLU A 6 1.35 -23.62 17.39
CA GLU A 6 1.75 -24.44 18.53
C GLU A 6 0.69 -25.48 18.92
N LEU A 7 -0.57 -25.25 18.53
CA LEU A 7 -1.69 -26.14 18.87
C LEU A 7 -2.10 -27.01 17.67
N PRO A 8 -2.56 -28.24 17.90
CA PRO A 8 -3.07 -29.11 16.84
C PRO A 8 -4.30 -28.51 16.16
N TYR A 9 -4.51 -28.83 14.90
CA TYR A 9 -5.67 -28.39 14.15
C TYR A 9 -6.94 -29.01 14.72
N HIS A 10 -7.95 -28.20 14.97
CA HIS A 10 -9.30 -28.62 15.33
C HIS A 10 -10.32 -27.83 14.49
N TYR A 11 -11.51 -28.37 14.39
CA TYR A 11 -12.60 -27.70 13.68
C TYR A 11 -12.91 -26.34 14.33
N ALA A 12 -13.07 -25.32 13.49
CA ALA A 12 -13.49 -23.99 13.91
C ALA A 12 -14.45 -23.38 12.87
N GLN A 13 -15.47 -22.68 13.33
CA GLN A 13 -16.44 -22.01 12.45
C GLN A 13 -15.76 -20.90 11.62
N LEU A 14 -14.74 -20.25 12.17
CA LEU A 14 -13.93 -19.24 11.49
C LEU A 14 -12.46 -19.67 11.48
N THR A 15 -11.88 -19.75 10.30
CA THR A 15 -10.45 -20.06 10.11
C THR A 15 -9.78 -18.85 9.44
N ILE A 16 -8.74 -18.29 10.06
CA ILE A 16 -7.89 -17.24 9.49
C ILE A 16 -6.51 -17.84 9.23
N CYS A 17 -6.08 -17.82 7.97
CA CYS A 17 -4.82 -18.43 7.58
C CYS A 17 -4.17 -17.71 6.39
N THR A 18 -2.90 -18.02 6.11
CA THR A 18 -2.27 -17.61 4.84
C THR A 18 -2.77 -18.48 3.70
N THR A 19 -2.74 -17.95 2.47
CA THR A 19 -3.22 -18.68 1.27
C THR A 19 -2.52 -20.01 1.03
N HIS A 20 -1.25 -20.16 1.45
CA HIS A 20 -0.53 -21.43 1.38
C HIS A 20 -1.17 -22.53 2.24
N GLN A 21 -1.84 -22.20 3.32
CA GLN A 21 -2.53 -23.17 4.16
C GLN A 21 -3.75 -23.78 3.46
N LEU A 22 -4.30 -23.12 2.43
CA LEU A 22 -5.42 -23.65 1.65
C LEU A 22 -5.09 -25.00 0.99
N LEU A 23 -3.83 -25.29 0.71
CA LEU A 23 -3.38 -26.60 0.20
C LEU A 23 -3.70 -27.79 1.12
N ARG A 24 -4.08 -27.51 2.38
CA ARG A 24 -4.44 -28.55 3.39
C ARG A 24 -5.94 -28.82 3.48
N PHE A 25 -6.74 -28.07 2.74
CA PHE A 25 -8.21 -28.15 2.84
C PHE A 25 -8.81 -28.66 1.53
N TYR A 26 -9.81 -29.50 1.67
CA TYR A 26 -10.59 -30.03 0.56
C TYR A 26 -12.07 -29.91 0.90
N HIS A 27 -12.84 -29.17 0.11
CA HIS A 27 -14.28 -28.90 0.28
C HIS A 27 -14.66 -28.57 1.75
N ALA A 28 -13.82 -27.76 2.41
CA ALA A 28 -13.93 -27.49 3.84
C ALA A 28 -14.77 -26.25 4.17
N PHE A 29 -14.82 -25.27 3.25
CA PHE A 29 -15.40 -23.96 3.53
C PHE A 29 -16.67 -23.70 2.73
N ASP A 30 -17.72 -23.22 3.42
CA ASP A 30 -18.95 -22.73 2.79
C ASP A 30 -18.71 -21.34 2.15
N ASN A 31 -17.90 -20.52 2.79
CA ASN A 31 -17.49 -19.20 2.28
C ASN A 31 -15.98 -19.02 2.46
N LEU A 32 -15.32 -18.56 1.42
CA LEU A 32 -13.90 -18.25 1.42
C LEU A 32 -13.68 -16.79 1.01
N ILE A 33 -12.95 -16.05 1.82
CA ILE A 33 -12.58 -14.66 1.54
C ILE A 33 -11.07 -14.63 1.32
N ILE A 34 -10.65 -14.18 0.14
CA ILE A 34 -9.23 -13.95 -0.19
C ILE A 34 -8.98 -12.45 -0.21
N ASP A 35 -8.24 -11.98 0.79
CA ASP A 35 -7.83 -10.58 0.87
C ASP A 35 -6.55 -10.34 0.06
N GLU A 36 -6.44 -9.15 -0.54
CA GLU A 36 -5.32 -8.74 -1.38
C GLU A 36 -4.99 -9.76 -2.49
N VAL A 37 -6.00 -10.23 -3.21
CA VAL A 37 -5.90 -11.28 -4.24
C VAL A 37 -4.91 -10.94 -5.38
N ASP A 38 -4.57 -9.67 -5.57
CA ASP A 38 -3.56 -9.17 -6.51
C ASP A 38 -2.12 -9.25 -5.97
N ALA A 39 -1.94 -9.59 -4.68
CA ALA A 39 -0.62 -9.63 -4.07
C ALA A 39 0.16 -10.90 -4.45
N PHE A 40 1.50 -10.75 -4.54
CA PHE A 40 2.40 -11.90 -4.57
C PHE A 40 2.37 -12.64 -3.21
N PRO A 41 2.41 -13.96 -3.18
CA PRO A 41 2.56 -14.88 -4.32
C PRO A 41 1.23 -15.31 -4.97
N TYR A 42 0.07 -14.97 -4.40
CA TYR A 42 -1.22 -15.52 -4.81
C TYR A 42 -1.54 -15.26 -6.29
N ALA A 43 -1.42 -14.03 -6.75
CA ALA A 43 -1.79 -13.63 -8.12
C ALA A 43 -1.00 -14.36 -9.21
N ALA A 44 0.21 -14.82 -8.92
CA ALA A 44 1.12 -15.47 -9.87
C ALA A 44 1.27 -16.97 -9.65
N ASN A 45 0.54 -17.57 -8.70
CA ASN A 45 0.74 -18.95 -8.29
C ASN A 45 -0.48 -19.84 -8.62
N ALA A 46 -0.34 -20.65 -9.68
CA ALA A 46 -1.39 -21.55 -10.13
C ALA A 46 -1.82 -22.57 -9.05
N SER A 47 -0.89 -23.02 -8.21
CA SER A 47 -1.19 -23.96 -7.12
C SER A 47 -2.08 -23.32 -6.05
N LEU A 48 -1.88 -22.03 -5.74
CA LEU A 48 -2.73 -21.33 -4.77
C LEU A 48 -4.12 -21.03 -5.34
N LEU A 49 -4.20 -20.71 -6.62
CA LEU A 49 -5.49 -20.56 -7.32
C LEU A 49 -6.26 -21.87 -7.36
N TYR A 50 -5.58 -22.98 -7.60
CA TYR A 50 -6.15 -24.33 -7.54
C TYR A 50 -6.60 -24.67 -6.11
N ALA A 51 -5.75 -24.44 -5.10
CA ALA A 51 -6.07 -24.68 -3.70
C ALA A 51 -7.31 -23.92 -3.24
N THR A 52 -7.48 -22.68 -3.69
CA THR A 52 -8.69 -21.87 -3.42
C THR A 52 -9.94 -22.61 -3.91
N LYS A 53 -9.92 -23.11 -5.16
CA LYS A 53 -11.07 -23.84 -5.73
C LYS A 53 -11.34 -25.15 -5.00
N GLN A 54 -10.29 -25.88 -4.60
CA GLN A 54 -10.43 -27.13 -3.88
C GLN A 54 -10.90 -26.98 -2.43
N ALA A 55 -10.53 -25.87 -1.79
CA ALA A 55 -10.90 -25.62 -0.40
C ALA A 55 -12.38 -25.27 -0.20
N ILE A 56 -13.04 -24.76 -1.23
CA ILE A 56 -14.47 -24.36 -1.21
C ILE A 56 -15.34 -25.58 -1.47
N LYS A 57 -16.47 -25.71 -0.76
CA LYS A 57 -17.50 -26.69 -1.05
C LYS A 57 -18.16 -26.43 -2.41
N GLU A 58 -18.76 -27.44 -3.02
CA GLU A 58 -19.40 -27.33 -4.36
C GLU A 58 -20.42 -26.19 -4.45
N ASN A 59 -21.21 -25.96 -3.39
CA ASN A 59 -22.18 -24.87 -3.31
C ASN A 59 -21.67 -23.66 -2.51
N GLY A 60 -20.35 -23.59 -2.27
CA GLY A 60 -19.73 -22.53 -1.49
C GLY A 60 -19.48 -21.24 -2.29
N GLY A 61 -19.33 -20.13 -1.58
CA GLY A 61 -19.04 -18.82 -2.14
C GLY A 61 -17.57 -18.43 -2.02
N CYS A 62 -17.05 -17.68 -3.01
CA CYS A 62 -15.74 -17.07 -2.93
C CYS A 62 -15.82 -15.56 -3.12
N LEU A 63 -15.24 -14.82 -2.18
CA LEU A 63 -15.12 -13.37 -2.25
C LEU A 63 -13.64 -12.99 -2.41
N TYR A 64 -13.34 -12.26 -3.47
CA TYR A 64 -12.03 -11.68 -3.72
C TYR A 64 -12.02 -10.21 -3.33
N LEU A 65 -11.08 -9.81 -2.47
CA LEU A 65 -10.87 -8.41 -2.09
C LEU A 65 -9.58 -7.92 -2.73
N THR A 66 -9.65 -6.76 -3.37
CA THR A 66 -8.47 -6.10 -3.95
C THR A 66 -8.73 -4.61 -4.16
N ALA A 67 -7.71 -3.79 -3.94
CA ALA A 67 -7.72 -2.38 -4.33
C ALA A 67 -7.34 -2.19 -5.81
N THR A 68 -6.66 -3.18 -6.41
CA THR A 68 -6.01 -3.09 -7.72
C THR A 68 -6.15 -4.40 -8.50
N PRO A 69 -7.35 -4.69 -9.06
CA PRO A 69 -7.56 -5.93 -9.78
C PRO A 69 -6.58 -6.07 -10.95
N GLY A 70 -5.83 -7.17 -10.98
CA GLY A 70 -4.93 -7.50 -12.07
C GLY A 70 -5.69 -7.94 -13.33
N ASP A 71 -4.97 -8.06 -14.47
CA ASP A 71 -5.57 -8.36 -15.78
C ASP A 71 -6.37 -9.67 -15.81
N ALA A 72 -5.97 -10.66 -15.01
CA ALA A 72 -6.70 -11.93 -14.90
C ALA A 72 -8.11 -11.72 -14.34
N LEU A 73 -8.23 -11.03 -13.20
CA LEU A 73 -9.54 -10.69 -12.61
C LEU A 73 -10.36 -9.79 -13.52
N LEU A 74 -9.74 -8.81 -14.18
CA LEU A 74 -10.43 -7.95 -15.13
C LEU A 74 -11.03 -8.73 -16.31
N ARG A 75 -10.35 -9.81 -16.78
CA ARG A 75 -10.93 -10.70 -17.82
C ARG A 75 -12.14 -11.49 -17.30
N GLU A 76 -12.04 -12.03 -16.06
CA GLU A 76 -13.18 -12.75 -15.44
C GLU A 76 -14.40 -11.83 -15.25
N ILE A 77 -14.16 -10.58 -14.84
CA ILE A 77 -15.20 -9.55 -14.71
C ILE A 77 -15.84 -9.24 -16.06
N LYS A 78 -15.03 -8.98 -17.10
CA LYS A 78 -15.53 -8.69 -18.46
C LYS A 78 -16.33 -9.84 -19.05
N SER A 79 -15.95 -11.09 -18.74
CA SER A 79 -16.68 -12.29 -19.16
C SER A 79 -17.90 -12.61 -18.29
N LYS A 80 -18.25 -11.73 -17.32
CA LYS A 80 -19.39 -11.90 -16.41
C LYS A 80 -19.32 -13.16 -15.54
N ARG A 81 -18.13 -13.73 -15.34
CA ARG A 81 -17.89 -14.85 -14.42
C ARG A 81 -17.73 -14.39 -12.97
N LEU A 82 -17.47 -13.10 -12.75
CA LEU A 82 -17.40 -12.48 -11.44
C LEU A 82 -18.34 -11.28 -11.39
N VAL A 83 -19.07 -11.17 -10.29
CA VAL A 83 -19.84 -9.97 -9.94
C VAL A 83 -18.91 -9.01 -9.20
N VAL A 84 -18.97 -7.72 -9.52
CA VAL A 84 -18.09 -6.71 -8.96
C VAL A 84 -18.87 -5.69 -8.16
N ASN A 85 -18.47 -5.52 -6.90
CA ASN A 85 -18.92 -4.42 -6.06
C ASN A 85 -17.75 -3.45 -5.81
N TYR A 86 -18.00 -2.16 -5.98
CA TYR A 86 -17.01 -1.13 -5.72
C TYR A 86 -17.26 -0.49 -4.35
N LEU A 87 -16.21 -0.45 -3.52
CA LEU A 87 -16.18 0.29 -2.27
C LEU A 87 -15.24 1.50 -2.44
N PRO A 88 -15.69 2.56 -3.11
CA PRO A 88 -14.83 3.66 -3.52
C PRO A 88 -14.53 4.66 -2.39
N LEU A 89 -15.25 4.56 -1.28
CA LEU A 89 -15.02 5.38 -0.10
C LEU A 89 -14.18 4.61 0.93
N ARG A 90 -13.39 5.34 1.68
CA ARG A 90 -12.71 4.83 2.86
C ARG A 90 -13.72 4.48 3.95
N TYR A 91 -13.27 3.72 4.95
CA TYR A 91 -14.12 3.29 6.08
C TYR A 91 -14.90 4.44 6.74
N HIS A 92 -14.32 5.62 6.83
CA HIS A 92 -14.97 6.81 7.39
C HIS A 92 -15.78 7.65 6.38
N GLY A 93 -16.10 7.11 5.20
CA GLY A 93 -16.91 7.79 4.19
C GLY A 93 -16.17 8.83 3.35
N HIS A 94 -14.85 8.91 3.44
CA HIS A 94 -14.03 9.89 2.71
C HIS A 94 -13.45 9.34 1.41
N LEU A 95 -13.20 10.23 0.47
CA LEU A 95 -12.49 9.94 -0.78
C LEU A 95 -11.02 9.55 -0.54
N LEU A 96 -10.43 8.87 -1.50
CA LEU A 96 -8.99 8.61 -1.51
C LEU A 96 -8.20 9.90 -1.67
N PRO A 97 -6.99 10.01 -1.08
CA PRO A 97 -6.16 11.19 -1.24
C PRO A 97 -5.72 11.37 -2.69
N GLN A 98 -5.69 12.61 -3.15
CA GLN A 98 -5.24 12.93 -4.50
C GLN A 98 -3.73 12.86 -4.60
N ILE A 99 -3.23 12.18 -5.64
CA ILE A 99 -1.81 12.09 -5.94
C ILE A 99 -1.37 13.35 -6.68
N LYS A 100 -0.41 14.09 -6.11
CA LYS A 100 0.30 15.20 -6.78
C LYS A 100 1.62 14.70 -7.32
N VAL A 101 1.94 15.02 -8.57
CA VAL A 101 3.23 14.67 -9.18
C VAL A 101 4.09 15.90 -9.29
N ARG A 102 5.37 15.76 -8.96
CA ARG A 102 6.40 16.81 -9.08
C ARG A 102 7.66 16.22 -9.71
N LEU A 103 8.41 17.05 -10.42
CA LEU A 103 9.69 16.64 -11.01
C LEU A 103 10.81 16.71 -9.96
N ALA A 104 11.69 15.71 -9.96
CA ALA A 104 12.88 15.67 -9.13
C ALA A 104 14.06 15.14 -9.95
N PHE A 105 14.44 15.89 -11.00
CA PHE A 105 15.50 15.49 -11.90
C PHE A 105 16.83 15.21 -11.20
N GLY A 106 17.43 14.08 -11.54
CA GLY A 106 18.78 13.71 -11.12
C GLY A 106 18.93 13.52 -9.61
N TRP A 107 17.85 13.20 -8.90
CA TRP A 107 17.87 13.05 -7.45
C TRP A 107 18.91 12.02 -6.97
N ARG A 108 19.13 10.90 -7.70
CA ARG A 108 20.15 9.92 -7.34
C ARG A 108 21.57 10.46 -7.44
N ARG A 109 21.90 11.26 -8.46
CA ARG A 109 23.21 11.92 -8.56
C ARG A 109 23.49 12.89 -7.42
N ARG A 110 22.42 13.49 -6.87
CA ARG A 110 22.57 14.37 -5.70
C ARG A 110 22.84 13.56 -4.43
N LEU A 111 22.32 12.34 -4.32
CA LEU A 111 22.61 11.46 -3.18
C LEU A 111 24.10 11.11 -3.06
N GLU A 112 24.82 10.98 -4.18
CA GLU A 112 26.28 10.79 -4.17
C GLU A 112 27.00 11.92 -3.43
N ARG A 113 26.38 13.10 -3.36
CA ARG A 113 26.85 14.27 -2.62
C ARG A 113 26.13 14.46 -1.30
N GLN A 114 25.43 13.46 -0.81
CA GLN A 114 24.61 13.49 0.41
C GLN A 114 23.57 14.64 0.38
N GLN A 115 22.99 14.89 -0.76
CA GLN A 115 21.99 15.95 -0.96
C GLN A 115 20.74 15.38 -1.61
N LEU A 116 19.59 15.96 -1.25
CA LEU A 116 18.32 15.79 -1.93
C LEU A 116 17.94 17.06 -2.71
N PRO A 117 17.07 16.95 -3.73
CA PRO A 117 16.56 18.13 -4.41
C PRO A 117 15.92 19.14 -3.41
N PRO A 118 16.21 20.45 -3.51
CA PRO A 118 15.71 21.44 -2.58
C PRO A 118 14.18 21.41 -2.41
N GLN A 119 13.45 21.19 -3.49
CA GLN A 119 11.97 21.11 -3.45
C GLN A 119 11.47 19.89 -2.66
N VAL A 120 12.25 18.78 -2.62
CA VAL A 120 11.94 17.63 -1.76
C VAL A 120 12.13 18.01 -0.30
N ILE A 121 13.29 18.56 0.05
CA ILE A 121 13.59 19.02 1.42
C ILE A 121 12.56 20.03 1.90
N GLN A 122 12.26 21.05 1.09
CA GLN A 122 11.27 22.07 1.44
C GLN A 122 9.90 21.46 1.76
N GLN A 123 9.40 20.56 0.90
CA GLN A 123 8.10 19.93 1.12
C GLN A 123 8.06 19.10 2.40
N LEU A 124 9.12 18.33 2.67
CA LEU A 124 9.19 17.52 3.90
C LEU A 124 9.29 18.38 5.16
N GLN A 125 10.06 19.49 5.10
CA GLN A 125 10.15 20.46 6.20
C GLN A 125 8.84 21.17 6.46
N GLU A 126 8.09 21.58 5.42
CA GLU A 126 6.76 22.16 5.56
C GLU A 126 5.82 21.22 6.31
N THR A 127 5.82 19.94 5.94
CA THR A 127 5.00 18.90 6.59
C THR A 127 5.30 18.80 8.08
N LEU A 128 6.57 18.77 8.46
CA LEU A 128 6.97 18.68 9.87
C LEU A 128 6.68 19.96 10.65
N ARG A 129 6.84 21.14 10.03
CA ARG A 129 6.47 22.42 10.64
C ARG A 129 4.97 22.54 10.93
N GLU A 130 4.15 21.91 10.10
CA GLU A 130 2.70 21.81 10.33
C GLU A 130 2.32 20.74 11.38
N GLY A 131 3.31 20.09 11.98
CA GLY A 131 3.10 19.04 12.98
C GLY A 131 2.64 17.71 12.40
N HIS A 132 2.81 17.48 11.10
CA HIS A 132 2.40 16.24 10.45
C HIS A 132 3.56 15.27 10.28
N ARG A 133 3.29 14.01 10.55
CA ARG A 133 4.21 12.89 10.33
C ARG A 133 4.07 12.36 8.91
N PHE A 134 5.10 11.67 8.40
CA PHE A 134 5.04 11.12 7.06
C PHE A 134 5.82 9.82 6.85
N LEU A 135 5.52 9.13 5.77
CA LEU A 135 6.36 8.09 5.19
C LEU A 135 7.01 8.60 3.90
N LEU A 136 8.31 8.41 3.78
CA LEU A 136 9.04 8.64 2.54
C LEU A 136 9.43 7.29 1.92
N PHE A 137 8.81 6.97 0.80
CA PHE A 137 9.13 5.77 0.04
C PHE A 137 10.23 6.05 -0.97
N ILE A 138 11.20 5.14 -1.06
CA ILE A 138 12.26 5.13 -2.07
C ILE A 138 12.34 3.77 -2.75
N PRO A 139 12.83 3.68 -4.00
CA PRO A 139 12.73 2.45 -4.76
C PRO A 139 13.64 1.33 -4.27
N HIS A 140 14.86 1.61 -3.83
CA HIS A 140 15.86 0.57 -3.56
C HIS A 140 16.43 0.64 -2.15
N ILE A 141 16.62 -0.53 -1.55
CA ILE A 141 17.27 -0.67 -0.23
C ILE A 141 18.69 -0.06 -0.26
N ALA A 142 19.41 -0.23 -1.38
CA ALA A 142 20.75 0.31 -1.53
C ALA A 142 20.82 1.86 -1.41
N ASP A 143 19.73 2.56 -1.73
CA ASP A 143 19.67 4.02 -1.67
C ASP A 143 19.37 4.51 -0.22
N LEU A 144 18.90 3.63 0.69
CA LEU A 144 18.45 4.03 2.04
C LEU A 144 19.54 4.75 2.84
N ALA A 145 20.75 4.19 2.88
CA ALA A 145 21.85 4.79 3.64
C ALA A 145 22.24 6.19 3.10
N LEU A 146 22.22 6.36 1.79
CA LEU A 146 22.51 7.65 1.15
C LEU A 146 21.41 8.67 1.40
N VAL A 147 20.14 8.25 1.34
CA VAL A 147 19.00 9.11 1.66
C VAL A 147 19.01 9.48 3.13
N GLU A 148 19.32 8.55 4.03
CA GLU A 148 19.46 8.81 5.46
C GLU A 148 20.55 9.86 5.73
N ALA A 149 21.73 9.71 5.12
CA ALA A 149 22.83 10.68 5.28
C ALA A 149 22.42 12.07 4.79
N ALA A 150 21.75 12.16 3.62
CA ALA A 150 21.26 13.42 3.07
C ALA A 150 20.19 14.09 3.98
N LEU A 151 19.32 13.28 4.60
CA LEU A 151 18.27 13.78 5.50
C LEU A 151 18.83 14.21 6.86
N ARG A 152 19.80 13.49 7.44
CA ARG A 152 20.39 13.85 8.75
C ARG A 152 20.92 15.28 8.76
N HIS A 153 21.50 15.74 7.68
CA HIS A 153 21.96 17.12 7.58
C HIS A 153 20.81 18.15 7.62
N SER A 154 19.72 17.86 6.94
CA SER A 154 18.58 18.79 6.79
C SER A 154 17.53 18.68 7.89
N PHE A 155 17.51 17.56 8.65
CA PHE A 155 16.50 17.20 9.64
C PHE A 155 17.12 16.79 10.99
N ALA A 156 18.22 17.45 11.39
CA ALA A 156 18.98 17.10 12.62
C ALA A 156 18.14 17.16 13.91
N THR A 157 17.09 17.97 13.95
CA THR A 157 16.19 18.11 15.11
C THR A 157 15.03 17.14 15.12
N PHE A 158 14.83 16.37 14.05
CA PHE A 158 13.72 15.44 13.91
C PHE A 158 14.16 13.99 14.11
N ARG A 159 13.28 13.19 14.70
CA ARG A 159 13.51 11.77 14.96
C ARG A 159 12.98 10.95 13.79
N PHE A 160 13.85 10.20 13.15
CA PHE A 160 13.46 9.33 12.06
C PHE A 160 14.31 8.08 11.97
N ALA A 161 13.83 7.09 11.26
CA ALA A 161 14.56 5.86 10.97
C ALA A 161 14.33 5.40 9.55
N THR A 162 15.24 4.56 9.06
CA THR A 162 15.08 3.79 7.83
C THR A 162 14.56 2.40 8.14
N VAL A 163 13.68 1.87 7.27
CA VAL A 163 13.07 0.55 7.45
C VAL A 163 13.00 -0.18 6.10
N HIS A 164 13.44 -1.45 6.10
CA HIS A 164 13.35 -2.32 4.91
C HIS A 164 12.98 -3.77 5.28
N ALA A 165 12.79 -4.62 4.26
CA ALA A 165 12.29 -5.99 4.45
C ALA A 165 13.18 -6.85 5.36
N SER A 166 14.50 -6.71 5.24
CA SER A 166 15.51 -7.47 5.99
C SER A 166 15.99 -6.76 7.27
N ASP A 167 15.33 -5.66 7.67
CA ASP A 167 15.68 -4.93 8.88
C ASP A 167 15.25 -5.74 10.12
N PRO A 168 16.20 -6.17 10.98
CA PRO A 168 15.88 -6.95 12.19
C PRO A 168 15.04 -6.15 13.20
N GLU A 169 15.20 -4.82 13.24
CA GLU A 169 14.48 -3.91 14.13
C GLU A 169 13.16 -3.39 13.50
N ARG A 170 12.73 -3.92 12.35
CA ARG A 170 11.56 -3.44 11.62
C ARG A 170 10.32 -3.28 12.48
N LEU A 171 10.01 -4.28 13.29
CA LEU A 171 8.80 -4.28 14.12
C LEU A 171 8.87 -3.19 15.20
N GLU A 172 10.03 -3.03 15.83
CA GLU A 172 10.26 -1.99 16.83
C GLU A 172 10.17 -0.59 16.22
N LYS A 173 10.83 -0.35 15.08
CA LYS A 173 10.79 0.95 14.38
C LYS A 173 9.36 1.30 13.93
N VAL A 174 8.61 0.33 13.43
CA VAL A 174 7.21 0.50 13.07
C VAL A 174 6.37 0.84 14.30
N GLN A 175 6.61 0.19 15.44
CA GLN A 175 5.90 0.49 16.68
C GLN A 175 6.23 1.88 17.19
N LYS A 176 7.49 2.28 17.23
CA LYS A 176 7.93 3.64 17.60
C LYS A 176 7.29 4.72 16.71
N MET A 177 7.14 4.45 15.42
CA MET A 177 6.41 5.38 14.55
C MET A 177 4.92 5.47 14.91
N ARG A 178 4.27 4.37 15.31
CA ARG A 178 2.88 4.39 15.79
C ARG A 178 2.73 5.18 17.08
N ASP A 179 3.65 4.99 18.01
CA ASP A 179 3.64 5.62 19.33
C ASP A 179 4.02 7.11 19.29
N GLY A 180 4.48 7.59 18.12
CA GLY A 180 4.86 9.00 17.92
C GLY A 180 6.31 9.32 18.29
N ASP A 181 7.13 8.30 18.52
CA ASP A 181 8.56 8.47 18.82
C ASP A 181 9.36 8.89 17.59
N TYR A 182 8.86 8.61 16.39
CA TYR A 182 9.42 9.09 15.14
C TYR A 182 8.49 10.08 14.44
N ASP A 183 9.09 11.13 13.91
CA ASP A 183 8.43 12.14 13.12
C ASP A 183 8.19 11.65 11.69
N PHE A 184 9.08 10.77 11.18
CA PHE A 184 8.90 10.09 9.90
C PHE A 184 9.72 8.81 9.76
N LEU A 185 9.33 7.96 8.79
CA LEU A 185 10.13 6.82 8.36
C LEU A 185 10.49 6.94 6.89
N VAL A 186 11.70 6.50 6.55
CA VAL A 186 12.14 6.29 5.17
C VAL A 186 12.11 4.79 4.89
N THR A 187 11.45 4.38 3.83
CA THR A 187 11.20 2.97 3.57
C THR A 187 11.17 2.62 2.08
N THR A 188 11.16 1.35 1.78
CA THR A 188 10.88 0.82 0.46
C THR A 188 9.43 0.30 0.40
N SER A 189 9.06 -0.43 -0.65
CA SER A 189 7.72 -1.00 -0.84
C SER A 189 7.22 -1.88 0.33
N ILE A 190 8.08 -2.28 1.28
CA ILE A 190 7.70 -3.16 2.40
C ILE A 190 6.57 -2.60 3.27
N LEU A 191 6.45 -1.29 3.40
CA LEU A 191 5.38 -0.65 4.15
C LEU A 191 4.16 -0.28 3.29
N GLU A 192 4.08 -0.72 2.04
CA GLU A 192 2.89 -0.52 1.21
C GLU A 192 1.68 -1.32 1.70
N ARG A 193 1.90 -2.44 2.44
CA ARG A 193 0.86 -3.35 2.95
C ARG A 193 1.08 -3.69 4.43
N GLY A 194 0.02 -4.17 5.08
CA GLY A 194 0.09 -4.78 6.42
C GLY A 194 0.28 -3.84 7.62
N VAL A 195 0.51 -2.55 7.43
CA VAL A 195 0.72 -1.59 8.52
C VAL A 195 -0.17 -0.37 8.36
N THR A 196 -0.75 0.13 9.44
CA THR A 196 -1.52 1.39 9.45
C THR A 196 -0.86 2.39 10.38
N PHE A 197 -0.66 3.60 9.86
CA PHE A 197 -0.26 4.77 10.62
C PHE A 197 -1.35 5.84 10.45
N PRO A 198 -1.97 6.33 11.50
CA PRO A 198 -2.96 7.39 11.40
C PRO A 198 -2.30 8.74 11.12
N GLU A 199 -3.04 9.62 10.44
CA GLU A 199 -2.71 11.04 10.26
C GLU A 199 -1.41 11.36 9.51
N ILE A 200 -0.89 10.41 8.72
CA ILE A 200 0.38 10.61 8.01
C ILE A 200 0.19 11.20 6.62
N ASP A 201 1.20 11.91 6.15
CA ASP A 201 1.43 12.22 4.76
C ASP A 201 2.29 11.14 4.09
N VAL A 202 2.24 11.06 2.79
CA VAL A 202 2.96 10.04 2.01
C VAL A 202 3.72 10.68 0.87
N TYR A 203 4.97 10.34 0.78
CA TYR A 203 5.90 10.83 -0.22
C TYR A 203 6.58 9.66 -0.91
N VAL A 204 6.74 9.73 -2.23
CA VAL A 204 7.50 8.74 -3.01
C VAL A 204 8.54 9.47 -3.82
N LEU A 205 9.81 9.20 -3.57
CA LEU A 205 10.93 9.73 -4.34
C LEU A 205 11.36 8.68 -5.37
N GLY A 206 11.37 9.05 -6.65
CA GLY A 206 11.62 8.12 -7.74
C GLY A 206 10.43 7.21 -8.02
N ALA A 207 9.21 7.75 -7.99
CA ALA A 207 7.98 7.00 -8.26
C ALA A 207 7.91 6.44 -9.69
N ASP A 208 8.73 6.94 -10.59
CA ASP A 208 8.92 6.46 -11.96
C ASP A 208 9.86 5.25 -12.08
N ASP A 209 10.46 4.80 -10.97
CA ASP A 209 11.28 3.58 -10.96
C ASP A 209 10.42 2.33 -11.21
N PRO A 210 10.87 1.38 -12.06
CA PRO A 210 10.12 0.16 -12.39
C PRO A 210 9.76 -0.72 -11.20
N VAL A 211 10.44 -0.60 -10.06
CA VAL A 211 10.11 -1.33 -8.82
C VAL A 211 8.72 -0.98 -8.30
N PHE A 212 8.25 0.24 -8.56
CA PHE A 212 6.91 0.68 -8.19
C PHE A 212 5.92 0.34 -9.30
N SER A 213 5.15 -0.73 -9.13
CA SER A 213 4.00 -0.98 -9.99
C SER A 213 2.89 0.07 -9.75
N SER A 214 1.95 0.21 -10.69
CA SER A 214 0.78 1.08 -10.49
C SER A 214 -0.03 0.66 -9.27
N SER A 215 -0.13 -0.65 -9.00
CA SER A 215 -0.77 -1.21 -7.81
C SER A 215 -0.08 -0.76 -6.53
N ALA A 216 1.26 -0.91 -6.46
CA ALA A 216 2.04 -0.45 -5.31
C ALA A 216 1.84 1.05 -5.04
N LEU A 217 1.88 1.89 -6.08
CA LEU A 217 1.67 3.33 -5.96
C LEU A 217 0.26 3.69 -5.43
N VAL A 218 -0.78 2.97 -5.85
CA VAL A 218 -2.15 3.15 -5.32
C VAL A 218 -2.21 2.75 -3.84
N GLN A 219 -1.61 1.62 -3.47
CA GLN A 219 -1.54 1.14 -2.08
C GLN A 219 -0.77 2.13 -1.18
N ILE A 220 0.37 2.62 -1.66
CA ILE A 220 1.18 3.63 -0.98
C ILE A 220 0.37 4.92 -0.80
N ALA A 221 -0.26 5.43 -1.85
CA ALA A 221 -1.12 6.62 -1.75
C ALA A 221 -2.27 6.42 -0.75
N GLY A 222 -2.85 5.22 -0.73
CA GLY A 222 -3.89 4.83 0.21
C GLY A 222 -3.47 4.87 1.69
N ARG A 223 -2.18 5.00 2.01
CA ARG A 223 -1.67 5.12 3.39
C ARG A 223 -1.92 6.50 4.01
N ALA A 224 -2.00 7.55 3.21
CA ALA A 224 -2.13 8.92 3.70
C ALA A 224 -3.46 9.15 4.42
N GLY A 225 -3.43 9.90 5.53
CA GLY A 225 -4.59 10.17 6.38
C GLY A 225 -4.96 8.98 7.26
N ARG A 226 -6.13 8.38 7.04
CA ARG A 226 -6.68 7.20 7.72
C ARG A 226 -7.15 7.40 9.16
N ALA A 227 -7.21 8.63 9.67
CA ALA A 227 -7.86 8.93 10.93
C ALA A 227 -9.12 9.75 10.69
N GLN A 228 -10.10 9.67 11.60
CA GLN A 228 -11.30 10.47 11.52
C GLN A 228 -10.99 11.96 11.67
N SER A 229 -10.02 12.30 12.53
CA SER A 229 -9.49 13.66 12.76
C SER A 229 -8.78 14.23 11.53
N ARG A 230 -8.11 13.37 10.74
CA ARG A 230 -7.42 13.73 9.50
C ARG A 230 -7.66 12.66 8.44
N PRO A 231 -8.84 12.65 7.82
CA PRO A 231 -9.23 11.59 6.89
C PRO A 231 -8.43 11.60 5.59
N THR A 232 -7.86 12.75 5.22
CA THR A 232 -6.99 12.91 4.04
C THR A 232 -5.61 13.35 4.47
N GLY A 233 -4.58 12.95 3.72
CA GLY A 233 -3.20 13.39 3.87
C GLY A 233 -2.63 13.82 2.52
N ARG A 234 -1.50 14.48 2.53
CA ARG A 234 -0.77 14.82 1.31
C ARG A 234 -0.17 13.56 0.70
N VAL A 235 -0.27 13.44 -0.63
CA VAL A 235 0.44 12.42 -1.40
C VAL A 235 1.18 13.10 -2.52
N VAL A 236 2.52 13.02 -2.50
CA VAL A 236 3.37 13.58 -3.55
C VAL A 236 4.31 12.53 -4.09
N PHE A 237 4.27 12.36 -5.40
CA PHE A 237 5.19 11.51 -6.14
C PHE A 237 6.21 12.37 -6.88
N TRP A 238 7.48 12.20 -6.55
CA TRP A 238 8.58 12.81 -7.29
C TRP A 238 9.09 11.84 -8.34
N ILE A 239 9.20 12.33 -9.57
CA ILE A 239 9.60 11.55 -10.75
C ILE A 239 10.73 12.28 -11.50
N ASN A 240 11.58 11.51 -12.20
CA ASN A 240 12.50 12.08 -13.19
C ASN A 240 11.79 12.30 -14.51
N CYS A 241 10.92 11.37 -14.91
CA CYS A 241 10.19 11.45 -16.18
C CYS A 241 8.76 10.92 -16.00
N ASN A 242 7.91 11.31 -16.93
CA ASN A 242 6.55 10.77 -16.98
C ASN A 242 6.58 9.29 -17.34
N CYS A 243 5.82 8.47 -16.62
CA CYS A 243 5.77 7.03 -16.82
C CYS A 243 4.35 6.46 -16.72
N ARG A 244 4.16 5.31 -17.36
CA ARG A 244 2.85 4.66 -17.46
C ARG A 244 2.29 4.27 -16.09
N GLN A 245 3.10 3.70 -15.21
CA GLN A 245 2.66 3.22 -13.89
C GLN A 245 2.13 4.35 -12.99
N VAL A 246 2.78 5.51 -12.98
CA VAL A 246 2.32 6.69 -12.23
C VAL A 246 0.99 7.21 -12.81
N ASN A 247 0.88 7.30 -14.14
CA ASN A 247 -0.35 7.75 -14.79
C ASN A 247 -1.52 6.79 -14.54
N GLN A 248 -1.26 5.49 -14.54
CA GLN A 248 -2.26 4.48 -14.22
C GLN A 248 -2.73 4.60 -12.76
N ALA A 249 -1.81 4.77 -11.80
CA ALA A 249 -2.16 4.96 -10.39
C ALA A 249 -3.04 6.21 -10.19
N ILE A 250 -2.67 7.33 -10.80
CA ILE A 250 -3.48 8.57 -10.76
C ILE A 250 -4.87 8.35 -11.36
N SER A 251 -4.93 7.69 -12.51
CA SER A 251 -6.20 7.43 -13.22
C SER A 251 -7.13 6.55 -12.38
N GLN A 252 -6.57 5.53 -11.70
CA GLN A 252 -7.32 4.64 -10.82
C GLN A 252 -7.87 5.39 -9.60
N VAL A 253 -7.06 6.19 -8.91
CA VAL A 253 -7.51 7.01 -7.78
C VAL A 253 -8.61 7.99 -8.22
N LYS A 254 -8.43 8.67 -9.35
CA LYS A 254 -9.44 9.58 -9.91
C LYS A 254 -10.74 8.85 -10.26
N TYR A 255 -10.65 7.64 -10.81
CA TYR A 255 -11.82 6.82 -11.13
C TYR A 255 -12.61 6.45 -9.88
N LEU A 256 -11.92 5.94 -8.85
CA LEU A 256 -12.55 5.59 -7.57
C LEU A 256 -13.15 6.83 -6.88
N ASN A 257 -12.43 7.94 -6.88
CA ASN A 257 -12.95 9.19 -6.29
C ASN A 257 -14.20 9.72 -7.02
N ARG A 258 -14.28 9.57 -8.34
CA ARG A 258 -15.50 9.92 -9.09
C ARG A 258 -16.69 9.03 -8.70
N LYS A 259 -16.45 7.73 -8.50
CA LYS A 259 -17.48 6.82 -7.99
C LYS A 259 -17.88 7.18 -6.54
N GLY A 260 -16.89 7.45 -5.67
CA GLY A 260 -17.13 7.83 -4.29
C GLY A 260 -17.93 9.14 -4.17
N GLN A 261 -17.61 10.13 -5.01
CA GLN A 261 -18.34 11.40 -5.01
C GLN A 261 -19.83 11.20 -5.35
N ARG A 262 -20.13 10.36 -6.34
CA ARG A 262 -21.54 10.04 -6.69
C ARG A 262 -22.29 9.41 -5.52
N LEU A 263 -21.63 8.53 -4.73
CA LEU A 263 -22.25 7.96 -3.54
C LEU A 263 -22.50 9.03 -2.45
N ILE A 264 -21.58 9.97 -2.27
CA ILE A 264 -21.73 11.09 -1.34
C ILE A 264 -22.89 11.98 -1.78
N ASP A 265 -23.01 12.23 -3.08
CA ASP A 265 -24.05 13.07 -3.68
C ASP A 265 -25.42 12.36 -3.77
N GLY A 266 -25.54 11.11 -3.27
CA GLY A 266 -26.78 10.33 -3.26
C GLY A 266 -27.21 9.79 -4.62
N VAL A 267 -26.32 9.78 -5.62
CA VAL A 267 -26.58 9.23 -6.96
C VAL A 267 -26.37 7.71 -6.93
N SER A 268 -27.45 6.94 -6.99
CA SER A 268 -27.41 5.48 -7.08
C SER A 268 -26.68 5.02 -8.36
N PHE A 269 -25.89 3.96 -8.25
CA PHE A 269 -25.38 3.24 -9.40
C PHE A 269 -26.50 2.33 -9.94
N VAL A 270 -27.04 2.64 -11.09
CA VAL A 270 -27.86 1.73 -11.91
C VAL A 270 -26.95 0.96 -12.83
#